data_8db5862d04c26ebe6c59c5c67212d139
#
_entry.id   8db5862d04c26ebe6c59c5c67212d139
#
_cell.length_a   1.000
_cell.length_b   1.000
_cell.length_c   1.000
_cell.angle_alpha   90.00
_cell.angle_beta   90.00
_cell.angle_gamma   90.00
#
_symmetry.space_group_name_H-M   'P 1'
#
loop_
_entity.id
_entity.type
_entity.pdbx_description
1 polymer ?
#
loop_
_entity_poly.entity_id
_entity_poly.type
_entity_poly.pdbx_seq_one_letter_code
_entity_poly.pdbx_strand_id
1 'polypeptide(L)'
;MAQAAEKAQLGSGADFDARMRYYRMRALRDAFFENKVRDDVGEPAAKALYDERVKAIPAQQEVRARHILVKTEDEAKKISKELAGGADFAESAKKYSQDSGAEGGGDLGYFARGQMVKPFEDAAFGLEKGKVSNPVQSEFGWHLIKVEDKRDRQPPAFEEVKDQITASLIQQKLQATVQEMRESAKIEIVDPDVKKAMDAEAASGDAPKPEEKKQ
;
A
#
# COMPACT_ATOMS: atom_id res chain seq x y z
N MET A 1 29.39 -9.97 -39.19
CA MET A 1 28.88 -8.64 -39.65
C MET A 1 29.76 -7.50 -39.14
N ALA A 2 30.05 -7.36 -37.84
CA ALA A 2 30.86 -6.25 -37.31
C ALA A 2 32.24 -6.14 -37.98
N GLN A 3 32.99 -7.24 -38.10
CA GLN A 3 34.29 -7.27 -38.80
C GLN A 3 34.21 -6.91 -40.26
N ALA A 4 33.11 -7.23 -40.96
CA ALA A 4 32.93 -6.81 -42.34
C ALA A 4 32.66 -5.30 -42.46
N ALA A 5 31.92 -4.73 -41.51
CA ALA A 5 31.68 -3.31 -41.44
C ALA A 5 32.97 -2.53 -41.16
N GLU A 6 33.82 -3.03 -40.24
CA GLU A 6 35.14 -2.46 -39.96
C GLU A 6 36.05 -2.46 -41.21
N LYS A 7 36.12 -3.60 -41.94
CA LYS A 7 36.85 -3.69 -43.24
C LYS A 7 36.32 -2.73 -44.30
N ALA A 8 35.01 -2.48 -44.28
CA ALA A 8 34.35 -1.54 -45.18
C ALA A 8 34.40 -0.08 -44.66
N GLN A 9 35.13 0.20 -43.56
CA GLN A 9 35.28 1.52 -42.95
C GLN A 9 33.96 2.21 -42.57
N LEU A 10 32.91 1.42 -42.25
CA LEU A 10 31.59 1.96 -41.86
C LEU A 10 31.53 2.44 -40.42
N GLY A 11 32.65 2.32 -39.68
CA GLY A 11 32.78 2.78 -38.28
C GLY A 11 33.23 4.24 -38.14
N SER A 12 32.94 5.12 -39.10
CA SER A 12 33.35 6.51 -39.09
C SER A 12 32.28 7.43 -39.65
N GLY A 13 32.39 8.70 -39.34
CA GLY A 13 31.47 9.76 -39.81
C GLY A 13 30.54 10.29 -38.71
N ALA A 14 29.98 11.47 -38.95
CA ALA A 14 29.24 12.26 -37.96
C ALA A 14 28.06 11.46 -37.34
N ASP A 15 27.34 10.70 -38.14
CA ASP A 15 26.21 9.88 -37.70
C ASP A 15 26.65 8.71 -36.82
N PHE A 16 27.76 8.03 -37.20
CA PHE A 16 28.32 6.96 -36.40
C PHE A 16 28.85 7.49 -35.07
N ASP A 17 29.58 8.62 -35.07
CA ASP A 17 30.09 9.26 -33.87
C ASP A 17 28.97 9.74 -32.93
N ALA A 18 27.87 10.26 -33.49
CA ALA A 18 26.69 10.65 -32.71
C ALA A 18 26.07 9.44 -32.02
N ARG A 19 25.91 8.30 -32.73
CA ARG A 19 25.42 7.05 -32.12
C ARG A 19 26.36 6.52 -31.06
N MET A 20 27.66 6.56 -31.26
CA MET A 20 28.63 6.11 -30.28
C MET A 20 28.64 6.99 -29.05
N ARG A 21 28.50 8.32 -29.19
CA ARG A 21 28.29 9.23 -28.03
C ARG A 21 27.03 8.86 -27.27
N TYR A 22 25.93 8.61 -27.95
CA TYR A 22 24.67 8.22 -27.32
C TYR A 22 24.83 6.90 -26.51
N TYR A 23 25.41 5.85 -27.11
CA TYR A 23 25.62 4.59 -26.40
C TYR A 23 26.58 4.73 -25.23
N ARG A 24 27.63 5.54 -25.37
CA ARG A 24 28.57 5.85 -24.27
C ARG A 24 27.85 6.54 -23.12
N MET A 25 27.03 7.55 -23.41
CA MET A 25 26.25 8.26 -22.37
C MET A 25 25.29 7.32 -21.67
N ARG A 26 24.64 6.46 -22.42
CA ARG A 26 23.74 5.45 -21.86
C ARG A 26 24.49 4.47 -20.94
N ALA A 27 25.62 3.93 -21.41
CA ALA A 27 26.43 3.02 -20.60
C ALA A 27 26.95 3.68 -19.31
N LEU A 28 27.38 4.95 -19.38
CA LEU A 28 27.80 5.72 -18.21
C LEU A 28 26.65 5.94 -17.22
N ARG A 29 25.46 6.29 -17.72
CA ARG A 29 24.25 6.44 -16.90
C ARG A 29 23.92 5.13 -16.20
N ASP A 30 23.90 4.03 -16.94
CA ASP A 30 23.56 2.71 -16.41
C ASP A 30 24.59 2.26 -15.37
N ALA A 31 25.89 2.45 -15.63
CA ALA A 31 26.95 2.18 -14.66
C ALA A 31 26.85 3.08 -13.40
N PHE A 32 26.52 4.35 -13.55
CA PHE A 32 26.30 5.24 -12.44
C PHE A 32 25.10 4.78 -11.59
N PHE A 33 23.98 4.43 -12.23
CA PHE A 33 22.79 3.93 -11.54
C PHE A 33 23.09 2.66 -10.74
N GLU A 34 23.76 1.68 -11.35
CA GLU A 34 24.13 0.43 -10.66
C GLU A 34 25.01 0.70 -9.44
N ASN A 35 26.08 1.51 -9.59
CA ASN A 35 27.11 1.68 -8.55
C ASN A 35 26.78 2.74 -7.50
N LYS A 36 25.92 3.71 -7.79
CA LYS A 36 25.63 4.83 -6.88
C LYS A 36 24.18 4.90 -6.39
N VAL A 37 23.29 4.18 -7.04
CA VAL A 37 21.88 4.17 -6.64
C VAL A 37 21.50 2.79 -6.13
N ARG A 38 21.74 1.75 -6.92
CA ARG A 38 21.31 0.40 -6.60
C ARG A 38 22.15 -0.27 -5.51
N ASP A 39 23.49 -0.15 -5.60
CA ASP A 39 24.39 -0.77 -4.64
C ASP A 39 24.30 -0.13 -3.23
N ASP A 40 23.95 1.17 -3.17
CA ASP A 40 23.71 1.86 -1.90
C ASP A 40 22.35 1.44 -1.26
N VAL A 41 21.46 0.79 -2.01
CA VAL A 41 20.13 0.33 -1.56
C VAL A 41 20.13 -1.19 -1.42
N GLY A 42 20.93 -1.70 -0.51
CA GLY A 42 20.98 -3.13 -0.19
C GLY A 42 19.91 -3.56 0.83
N GLU A 43 19.84 -4.86 1.07
CA GLU A 43 18.96 -5.46 2.07
C GLU A 43 19.05 -4.82 3.46
N PRO A 44 20.25 -4.42 3.98
CA PRO A 44 20.33 -3.75 5.26
C PRO A 44 19.55 -2.43 5.32
N ALA A 45 19.58 -1.63 4.24
CA ALA A 45 18.83 -0.38 4.15
C ALA A 45 17.30 -0.64 4.08
N ALA A 46 16.90 -1.64 3.32
CA ALA A 46 15.49 -2.05 3.24
C ALA A 46 14.97 -2.55 4.60
N LYS A 47 15.79 -3.34 5.32
CA LYS A 47 15.46 -3.82 6.66
C LYS A 47 15.34 -2.68 7.66
N ALA A 48 16.25 -1.72 7.63
CA ALA A 48 16.23 -0.56 8.52
C ALA A 48 14.95 0.29 8.30
N LEU A 49 14.57 0.53 7.05
CA LEU A 49 13.32 1.24 6.72
C LEU A 49 12.08 0.45 7.13
N TYR A 50 12.09 -0.86 6.96
CA TYR A 50 11.02 -1.72 7.45
C TYR A 50 10.87 -1.61 8.97
N ASP A 51 11.96 -1.76 9.72
CA ASP A 51 11.94 -1.71 11.18
C ASP A 51 11.51 -0.33 11.70
N GLU A 52 11.86 0.76 11.02
CA GLU A 52 11.37 2.11 11.30
C GLU A 52 9.86 2.22 11.07
N ARG A 53 9.38 1.76 9.91
CA ARG A 53 7.94 1.81 9.57
C ARG A 53 7.11 0.97 10.53
N VAL A 54 7.58 -0.23 10.88
CA VAL A 54 6.90 -1.10 11.84
C VAL A 54 6.78 -0.44 13.22
N LYS A 55 7.82 0.24 13.70
CA LYS A 55 7.77 1.00 14.95
C LYS A 55 6.79 2.18 14.91
N ALA A 56 6.59 2.76 13.74
CA ALA A 56 5.67 3.89 13.55
C ALA A 56 4.21 3.44 13.38
N ILE A 57 3.93 2.14 13.12
CA ILE A 57 2.58 1.61 13.01
C ILE A 57 1.99 1.56 14.44
N PRO A 58 0.90 2.31 14.71
CA PRO A 58 0.25 2.21 16.01
C PRO A 58 -0.30 0.79 16.18
N ALA A 59 -0.19 0.25 17.39
CA ALA A 59 -0.80 -1.02 17.74
C ALA A 59 -2.31 -0.95 17.45
N GLN A 60 -2.75 -1.71 16.45
CA GLN A 60 -4.15 -1.81 16.08
C GLN A 60 -4.66 -3.17 16.50
N GLN A 61 -5.70 -3.17 17.32
CA GLN A 61 -6.40 -4.39 17.67
C GLN A 61 -7.27 -4.84 16.49
N GLU A 62 -7.22 -6.13 16.16
CA GLU A 62 -8.15 -6.81 15.26
C GLU A 62 -9.07 -7.72 16.07
N VAL A 63 -10.31 -7.77 15.65
CA VAL A 63 -11.33 -8.65 16.22
C VAL A 63 -11.78 -9.63 15.15
N ARG A 64 -11.81 -10.94 15.47
CA ARG A 64 -12.50 -11.94 14.67
C ARG A 64 -13.87 -12.16 15.29
N ALA A 65 -14.90 -11.98 14.49
CA ALA A 65 -16.26 -12.16 14.98
C ALA A 65 -17.12 -12.93 13.99
N ARG A 66 -18.17 -13.55 14.52
CA ARG A 66 -19.33 -14.04 13.79
C ARG A 66 -20.49 -13.10 14.01
N HIS A 67 -21.40 -13.02 13.03
CA HIS A 67 -22.63 -12.26 13.24
C HIS A 67 -23.86 -12.96 12.66
N ILE A 68 -25.00 -12.54 13.17
CA ILE A 68 -26.33 -12.89 12.68
C ILE A 68 -27.04 -11.59 12.38
N LEU A 69 -27.50 -11.39 11.16
CA LEU A 69 -28.25 -10.22 10.73
C LEU A 69 -29.71 -10.60 10.52
N VAL A 70 -30.63 -9.88 11.14
CA VAL A 70 -32.08 -10.02 10.99
C VAL A 70 -32.76 -8.68 10.82
N LYS A 71 -34.03 -8.66 10.36
CA LYS A 71 -34.73 -7.40 10.07
C LYS A 71 -35.27 -6.70 11.30
N THR A 72 -35.68 -7.46 12.30
CA THR A 72 -36.41 -6.92 13.45
C THR A 72 -35.70 -7.18 14.76
N GLU A 73 -35.92 -6.28 15.73
CA GLU A 73 -35.40 -6.43 17.08
C GLU A 73 -35.96 -7.68 17.78
N ASP A 74 -37.23 -7.99 17.53
CA ASP A 74 -37.88 -9.14 18.16
C ASP A 74 -37.26 -10.47 17.70
N GLU A 75 -36.91 -10.59 16.40
CA GLU A 75 -36.15 -11.72 15.88
C GLU A 75 -34.79 -11.82 16.56
N ALA A 76 -34.04 -10.71 16.66
CA ALA A 76 -32.75 -10.68 17.32
C ALA A 76 -32.85 -11.08 18.81
N LYS A 77 -33.84 -10.57 19.54
CA LYS A 77 -34.10 -10.91 20.94
C LYS A 77 -34.44 -12.41 21.12
N LYS A 78 -35.24 -12.97 20.18
CA LYS A 78 -35.56 -14.42 20.20
C LYS A 78 -34.32 -15.26 20.04
N ILE A 79 -33.50 -14.95 19.03
CA ILE A 79 -32.26 -15.68 18.76
C ILE A 79 -31.26 -15.52 19.92
N SER A 80 -31.16 -14.32 20.48
CA SER A 80 -30.32 -14.06 21.65
C SER A 80 -30.69 -14.95 22.84
N LYS A 81 -31.97 -15.20 23.07
CA LYS A 81 -32.44 -16.12 24.12
C LYS A 81 -32.06 -17.58 23.80
N GLU A 82 -32.17 -18.01 22.55
CA GLU A 82 -31.77 -19.34 22.11
C GLU A 82 -30.26 -19.56 22.33
N LEU A 83 -29.44 -18.55 21.96
CA LEU A 83 -28.00 -18.58 22.17
C LEU A 83 -27.62 -18.59 23.67
N ALA A 84 -28.32 -17.82 24.49
CA ALA A 84 -28.15 -17.86 25.94
C ALA A 84 -28.54 -19.22 26.56
N GLY A 85 -29.46 -19.95 25.91
CA GLY A 85 -29.82 -21.31 26.25
C GLY A 85 -28.85 -22.39 25.76
N GLY A 86 -27.74 -21.99 25.10
CA GLY A 86 -26.68 -22.90 24.65
C GLY A 86 -26.77 -23.31 23.18
N ALA A 87 -27.64 -22.70 22.37
CA ALA A 87 -27.64 -22.94 20.93
C ALA A 87 -26.29 -22.57 20.29
N ASP A 88 -25.88 -23.34 19.27
CA ASP A 88 -24.66 -23.03 18.52
C ASP A 88 -24.84 -21.77 17.67
N PHE A 89 -23.86 -20.88 17.74
CA PHE A 89 -23.93 -19.59 17.04
C PHE A 89 -23.85 -19.75 15.53
N ALA A 90 -22.97 -20.63 15.04
CA ALA A 90 -22.78 -20.81 13.60
C ALA A 90 -24.02 -21.48 12.96
N GLU A 91 -24.62 -22.45 13.62
CA GLU A 91 -25.87 -23.07 13.16
C GLU A 91 -27.06 -22.08 13.24
N SER A 92 -27.09 -21.23 14.26
CA SER A 92 -28.08 -20.15 14.35
C SER A 92 -27.89 -19.12 13.23
N ALA A 93 -26.65 -18.80 12.86
CA ALA A 93 -26.35 -17.92 11.73
C ALA A 93 -26.85 -18.50 10.40
N LYS A 94 -26.56 -19.77 10.13
CA LYS A 94 -27.07 -20.48 8.94
C LYS A 94 -28.59 -20.48 8.86
N LYS A 95 -29.24 -20.63 9.99
CA LYS A 95 -30.70 -20.77 10.06
C LYS A 95 -31.45 -19.45 9.95
N TYR A 96 -30.90 -18.37 10.54
CA TYR A 96 -31.65 -17.14 10.76
C TYR A 96 -31.07 -15.92 10.06
N SER A 97 -29.73 -15.92 9.79
CA SER A 97 -29.08 -14.74 9.26
C SER A 97 -29.50 -14.47 7.82
N GLN A 98 -29.71 -13.18 7.52
CA GLN A 98 -29.97 -12.68 6.16
C GLN A 98 -28.73 -12.16 5.47
N ASP A 99 -27.59 -12.26 6.15
CA ASP A 99 -26.29 -11.91 5.58
C ASP A 99 -25.79 -12.96 4.59
N SER A 100 -25.07 -12.54 3.57
CA SER A 100 -24.48 -13.43 2.56
C SER A 100 -23.48 -14.43 3.13
N GLY A 101 -22.86 -14.13 4.28
CA GLY A 101 -21.97 -15.02 5.02
C GLY A 101 -22.66 -16.05 5.91
N ALA A 102 -24.01 -16.14 5.90
CA ALA A 102 -24.79 -17.05 6.74
C ALA A 102 -24.35 -18.52 6.60
N GLU A 103 -24.13 -19.00 5.38
CA GLU A 103 -23.68 -20.39 5.08
C GLU A 103 -22.34 -20.72 5.73
N GLY A 104 -21.44 -19.72 5.87
CA GLY A 104 -20.18 -19.82 6.62
C GLY A 104 -20.35 -19.73 8.14
N GLY A 105 -21.60 -19.75 8.65
CA GLY A 105 -21.89 -19.57 10.09
C GLY A 105 -21.64 -18.13 10.53
N GLY A 106 -21.76 -17.16 9.64
CA GLY A 106 -21.62 -15.73 9.89
C GLY A 106 -20.18 -15.25 10.19
N ASP A 107 -19.14 -16.05 9.85
CA ASP A 107 -17.74 -15.70 10.15
C ASP A 107 -17.25 -14.54 9.23
N LEU A 108 -16.88 -13.42 9.83
CA LEU A 108 -16.38 -12.24 9.14
C LEU A 108 -14.85 -12.21 9.03
N GLY A 109 -14.16 -13.18 9.62
CA GLY A 109 -12.70 -13.13 9.75
C GLY A 109 -12.25 -12.03 10.71
N TYR A 110 -10.96 -11.66 10.64
CA TYR A 110 -10.41 -10.54 11.40
C TYR A 110 -10.66 -9.22 10.69
N PHE A 111 -11.07 -8.23 11.46
CA PHE A 111 -11.23 -6.85 10.99
C PHE A 111 -10.69 -5.85 12.02
N ALA A 112 -10.18 -4.73 11.53
CA ALA A 112 -9.71 -3.59 12.32
C ALA A 112 -10.81 -2.53 12.44
N ARG A 113 -10.59 -1.53 13.31
CA ARG A 113 -11.48 -0.37 13.38
C ARG A 113 -11.52 0.39 12.05
N GLY A 114 -12.70 0.91 11.72
CA GLY A 114 -12.97 1.62 10.46
C GLY A 114 -13.38 0.73 9.28
N GLN A 115 -13.44 -0.60 9.47
CA GLN A 115 -13.83 -1.54 8.41
C GLN A 115 -15.30 -1.95 8.48
N MET A 116 -15.96 -1.70 9.60
CA MET A 116 -17.37 -2.06 9.81
C MET A 116 -18.18 -0.81 10.16
N VAL A 117 -19.50 -0.89 10.03
CA VAL A 117 -20.38 0.20 10.48
C VAL A 117 -20.24 0.44 11.98
N LYS A 118 -20.26 1.70 12.37
CA LYS A 118 -19.86 2.11 13.71
C LYS A 118 -20.58 1.40 14.86
N PRO A 119 -21.93 1.19 14.83
CA PRO A 119 -22.60 0.48 15.92
C PRO A 119 -22.13 -0.95 16.08
N PHE A 120 -21.88 -1.65 14.95
CA PHE A 120 -21.35 -2.99 14.95
C PHE A 120 -19.91 -3.06 15.51
N GLU A 121 -19.07 -2.15 15.02
CA GLU A 121 -17.67 -2.04 15.44
C GLU A 121 -17.57 -1.80 16.95
N ASP A 122 -18.28 -0.80 17.47
CA ASP A 122 -18.25 -0.45 18.89
C ASP A 122 -18.68 -1.66 19.77
N ALA A 123 -19.69 -2.39 19.33
CA ALA A 123 -20.11 -3.60 20.03
C ALA A 123 -19.06 -4.71 19.97
N ALA A 124 -18.52 -5.01 18.78
CA ALA A 124 -17.53 -6.07 18.62
C ALA A 124 -16.23 -5.79 19.40
N PHE A 125 -15.72 -4.56 19.35
CA PHE A 125 -14.51 -4.19 20.07
C PHE A 125 -14.74 -4.06 21.59
N GLY A 126 -15.97 -3.77 22.05
CA GLY A 126 -16.35 -3.71 23.46
C GLY A 126 -16.54 -5.08 24.12
N LEU A 127 -16.82 -6.12 23.34
CA LEU A 127 -17.05 -7.48 23.86
C LEU A 127 -15.74 -8.17 24.23
N GLU A 128 -15.78 -9.04 25.22
CA GLU A 128 -14.70 -9.99 25.50
C GLU A 128 -14.76 -11.17 24.53
N LYS A 129 -13.63 -11.87 24.35
CA LYS A 129 -13.55 -13.12 23.59
C LYS A 129 -14.54 -14.16 24.09
N GLY A 130 -15.26 -14.78 23.18
CA GLY A 130 -16.28 -15.81 23.44
C GLY A 130 -17.65 -15.25 23.83
N LYS A 131 -17.80 -13.94 24.00
CA LYS A 131 -19.08 -13.31 24.38
C LYS A 131 -19.92 -12.97 23.15
N VAL A 132 -21.24 -12.98 23.38
CA VAL A 132 -22.27 -12.58 22.41
C VAL A 132 -22.84 -11.22 22.83
N SER A 133 -23.07 -10.34 21.86
CA SER A 133 -23.68 -9.02 22.12
C SER A 133 -25.16 -9.12 22.49
N ASN A 134 -25.68 -8.08 23.10
CA ASN A 134 -27.09 -7.75 22.96
C ASN A 134 -27.41 -7.44 21.47
N PRO A 135 -28.70 -7.44 21.07
CA PRO A 135 -29.08 -6.95 19.74
C PRO A 135 -28.53 -5.53 19.46
N VAL A 136 -27.83 -5.37 18.36
CA VAL A 136 -27.19 -4.11 17.93
C VAL A 136 -27.87 -3.65 16.65
N GLN A 137 -28.42 -2.43 16.63
CA GLN A 137 -29.07 -1.84 15.46
C GLN A 137 -28.05 -1.17 14.55
N SER A 138 -28.19 -1.38 13.23
CA SER A 138 -27.49 -0.64 12.18
C SER A 138 -28.46 -0.25 11.07
N GLU A 139 -27.95 0.39 10.03
CA GLU A 139 -28.70 0.68 8.80
C GLU A 139 -29.13 -0.59 8.02
N PHE A 140 -28.46 -1.72 8.26
CA PHE A 140 -28.76 -3.01 7.60
C PHE A 140 -29.79 -3.85 8.36
N GLY A 141 -30.07 -3.52 9.61
CA GLY A 141 -30.98 -4.26 10.48
C GLY A 141 -30.40 -4.46 11.88
N TRP A 142 -30.72 -5.62 12.48
CA TRP A 142 -30.30 -5.98 13.81
C TRP A 142 -29.28 -7.10 13.80
N HIS A 143 -28.20 -6.89 14.52
CA HIS A 143 -27.06 -7.80 14.58
C HIS A 143 -26.96 -8.45 15.96
N LEU A 144 -26.63 -9.72 15.97
CA LEU A 144 -26.03 -10.41 17.11
C LEU A 144 -24.57 -10.71 16.73
N ILE A 145 -23.65 -10.38 17.62
CA ILE A 145 -22.22 -10.44 17.33
C ILE A 145 -21.56 -11.33 18.37
N LYS A 146 -20.79 -12.32 17.94
CA LYS A 146 -19.97 -13.16 18.81
C LYS A 146 -18.50 -12.93 18.50
N VAL A 147 -17.71 -12.52 19.49
CA VAL A 147 -16.28 -12.36 19.34
C VAL A 147 -15.59 -13.72 19.49
N GLU A 148 -14.95 -14.19 18.42
CA GLU A 148 -14.20 -15.44 18.44
C GLU A 148 -12.77 -15.24 18.91
N ASP A 149 -12.13 -14.12 18.52
CA ASP A 149 -10.76 -13.82 18.93
C ASP A 149 -10.47 -12.33 18.89
N LYS A 150 -9.43 -11.92 19.61
CA LYS A 150 -8.84 -10.58 19.55
C LYS A 150 -7.33 -10.70 19.50
N ARG A 151 -6.69 -9.95 18.61
CA ARG A 151 -5.24 -9.91 18.47
C ARG A 151 -4.75 -8.51 18.13
N ASP A 152 -3.50 -8.25 18.40
CA ASP A 152 -2.82 -7.09 17.86
C ASP A 152 -2.43 -7.39 16.40
N ARG A 153 -2.78 -6.47 15.50
CA ARG A 153 -2.44 -6.57 14.09
C ARG A 153 -0.92 -6.64 13.94
N GLN A 154 -0.46 -7.73 13.37
CA GLN A 154 0.95 -7.88 13.04
C GLN A 154 1.22 -7.19 11.69
N PRO A 155 2.30 -6.42 11.57
CA PRO A 155 2.74 -5.92 10.28
C PRO A 155 3.09 -7.12 9.36
N PRO A 156 3.02 -6.95 8.04
CA PRO A 156 3.45 -7.99 7.11
C PRO A 156 4.91 -8.35 7.36
N ALA A 157 5.28 -9.60 7.15
CA ALA A 157 6.68 -10.03 7.31
C ALA A 157 7.60 -9.27 6.35
N PHE A 158 8.85 -9.02 6.76
CA PHE A 158 9.82 -8.30 5.93
C PHE A 158 9.96 -8.91 4.53
N GLU A 159 10.01 -10.23 4.44
CA GLU A 159 10.16 -10.94 3.16
C GLU A 159 8.99 -10.70 2.20
N GLU A 160 7.79 -10.45 2.72
CA GLU A 160 6.60 -10.17 1.89
C GLU A 160 6.62 -8.77 1.27
N VAL A 161 7.31 -7.83 1.90
CA VAL A 161 7.34 -6.41 1.49
C VAL A 161 8.71 -5.93 1.04
N LYS A 162 9.75 -6.77 1.13
CA LYS A 162 11.14 -6.44 0.84
C LYS A 162 11.33 -5.80 -0.53
N ASP A 163 10.76 -6.40 -1.58
CA ASP A 163 10.90 -5.89 -2.94
C ASP A 163 10.25 -4.52 -3.11
N GLN A 164 9.08 -4.31 -2.49
CA GLN A 164 8.39 -3.03 -2.53
C GLN A 164 9.17 -1.94 -1.78
N ILE A 165 9.74 -2.28 -0.62
CA ILE A 165 10.57 -1.35 0.17
C ILE A 165 11.84 -1.01 -0.60
N THR A 166 12.50 -2.00 -1.20
CA THR A 166 13.71 -1.81 -2.00
C THR A 166 13.43 -0.90 -3.20
N ALA A 167 12.34 -1.15 -3.94
CA ALA A 167 11.93 -0.29 -5.06
C ALA A 167 11.68 1.16 -4.62
N SER A 168 11.00 1.36 -3.48
CA SER A 168 10.77 2.69 -2.90
C SER A 168 12.07 3.40 -2.54
N LEU A 169 13.03 2.70 -1.92
CA LEU A 169 14.34 3.24 -1.58
C LEU A 169 15.15 3.63 -2.81
N ILE A 170 15.17 2.78 -3.84
CA ILE A 170 15.83 3.09 -5.13
C ILE A 170 15.25 4.37 -5.72
N GLN A 171 13.93 4.50 -5.74
CA GLN A 171 13.28 5.69 -6.27
C GLN A 171 13.65 6.94 -5.46
N GLN A 172 13.62 6.88 -4.13
CA GLN A 172 14.03 7.99 -3.26
C GLN A 172 15.51 8.36 -3.46
N LYS A 173 16.40 7.37 -3.51
CA LYS A 173 17.83 7.60 -3.75
C LYS A 173 18.08 8.24 -5.10
N LEU A 174 17.39 7.76 -6.16
CA LEU A 174 17.48 8.34 -7.50
C LEU A 174 17.03 9.79 -7.51
N GLN A 175 15.90 10.12 -6.90
CA GLN A 175 15.40 11.49 -6.81
C GLN A 175 16.40 12.40 -6.07
N ALA A 176 16.90 11.95 -4.90
CA ALA A 176 17.89 12.71 -4.13
C ALA A 176 19.18 12.93 -4.93
N THR A 177 19.67 11.89 -5.62
CA THR A 177 20.88 11.96 -6.44
C THR A 177 20.70 12.93 -7.62
N VAL A 178 19.55 12.90 -8.29
CA VAL A 178 19.24 13.84 -9.39
C VAL A 178 19.15 15.27 -8.87
N GLN A 179 18.55 15.47 -7.70
CA GLN A 179 18.45 16.80 -7.09
C GLN A 179 19.84 17.34 -6.72
N GLU A 180 20.68 16.55 -6.08
CA GLU A 180 22.06 16.91 -5.75
C GLU A 180 22.89 17.26 -7.00
N MET A 181 22.72 16.47 -8.08
CA MET A 181 23.36 16.75 -9.36
C MET A 181 22.88 18.06 -9.97
N ARG A 182 21.59 18.38 -9.89
CA ARG A 182 21.04 19.63 -10.39
C ARG A 182 21.57 20.84 -9.62
N GLU A 183 21.66 20.75 -8.31
CA GLU A 183 22.16 21.80 -7.43
C GLU A 183 23.66 22.05 -7.63
N SER A 184 24.43 20.99 -7.90
CA SER A 184 25.87 21.08 -8.15
C SER A 184 26.21 21.43 -9.60
N ALA A 185 25.30 21.21 -10.55
CA ALA A 185 25.55 21.44 -11.97
C ALA A 185 25.43 22.93 -12.32
N LYS A 186 26.40 23.42 -13.07
CA LYS A 186 26.29 24.75 -13.73
C LYS A 186 25.48 24.54 -15.02
N ILE A 187 24.18 24.78 -14.95
CA ILE A 187 23.27 24.62 -16.09
C ILE A 187 23.20 25.96 -16.86
N GLU A 188 23.63 25.96 -18.11
CA GLU A 188 23.49 27.08 -19.03
C GLU A 188 22.46 26.73 -20.09
N ILE A 189 21.38 27.52 -20.15
CA ILE A 189 20.32 27.35 -21.14
C ILE A 189 20.70 28.17 -22.35
N VAL A 190 21.08 27.49 -23.43
CA VAL A 190 21.60 28.12 -24.66
C VAL A 190 20.47 28.58 -25.59
N ASP A 191 19.31 27.89 -25.53
CA ASP A 191 18.14 28.26 -26.33
C ASP A 191 17.37 29.41 -25.70
N PRO A 192 17.20 30.55 -26.45
CA PRO A 192 16.55 31.74 -25.91
C PRO A 192 15.08 31.56 -25.57
N ASP A 193 14.37 30.70 -26.33
CA ASP A 193 12.93 30.49 -26.13
C ASP A 193 12.70 29.60 -24.93
N VAL A 194 13.52 28.56 -24.73
CA VAL A 194 13.50 27.69 -23.53
C VAL A 194 13.88 28.54 -22.29
N LYS A 195 14.88 29.39 -22.37
CA LYS A 195 15.28 30.28 -21.28
C LYS A 195 14.14 31.19 -20.85
N LYS A 196 13.47 31.80 -21.82
CA LYS A 196 12.34 32.71 -21.58
C LYS A 196 11.14 31.97 -20.96
N ALA A 197 10.85 30.74 -21.40
CA ALA A 197 9.79 29.93 -20.83
C ALA A 197 10.08 29.54 -19.38
N MET A 198 11.31 29.12 -19.06
CA MET A 198 11.73 28.80 -17.70
C MET A 198 11.77 29.99 -16.77
N ASP A 199 12.23 31.13 -17.25
CA ASP A 199 12.23 32.38 -16.47
C ASP A 199 10.79 32.87 -16.15
N ALA A 200 9.84 32.64 -17.07
CA ALA A 200 8.44 32.96 -16.88
C ALA A 200 7.78 31.99 -15.86
N GLU A 201 8.10 30.69 -15.91
CA GLU A 201 7.62 29.68 -14.97
C GLU A 201 8.19 29.91 -13.55
N ALA A 202 9.48 30.23 -13.44
CA ALA A 202 10.11 30.63 -12.18
C ALA A 202 9.49 31.89 -11.55
N ALA A 203 9.08 32.85 -12.39
CA ALA A 203 8.43 34.10 -11.93
C ALA A 203 6.97 33.89 -11.51
N SER A 204 6.26 32.88 -12.07
CA SER A 204 4.88 32.60 -11.72
C SER A 204 4.71 31.80 -10.40
N GLY A 205 5.78 31.28 -9.83
CA GLY A 205 5.75 30.52 -8.57
C GLY A 205 5.01 29.17 -8.64
N ASP A 206 4.63 28.75 -9.83
CA ASP A 206 3.86 27.53 -10.06
C ASP A 206 4.81 26.36 -10.40
N ALA A 207 5.57 25.94 -9.39
CA ALA A 207 6.27 24.67 -9.50
C ALA A 207 5.24 23.54 -9.60
N PRO A 208 5.34 22.62 -10.57
CA PRO A 208 4.39 21.52 -10.70
C PRO A 208 4.40 20.70 -9.42
N LYS A 209 3.30 20.76 -8.65
CA LYS A 209 3.06 19.83 -7.54
C LYS A 209 2.94 18.44 -8.13
N PRO A 210 3.57 17.42 -7.52
CA PRO A 210 3.36 16.04 -7.94
C PRO A 210 1.86 15.74 -7.89
N GLU A 211 1.30 15.28 -9.02
CA GLU A 211 -0.10 14.85 -9.10
C GLU A 211 -0.34 13.74 -8.08
N GLU A 212 -1.12 14.05 -7.04
CA GLU A 212 -1.75 13.05 -6.20
C GLU A 212 -2.75 12.28 -7.08
N LYS A 213 -2.35 11.10 -7.53
CA LYS A 213 -3.30 10.14 -8.11
C LYS A 213 -4.26 9.71 -7.01
N LYS A 214 -5.48 10.28 -7.05
CA LYS A 214 -6.64 9.73 -6.34
C LYS A 214 -6.91 8.34 -6.90
N GLN A 215 -6.75 7.34 -6.08
CA GLN A 215 -7.42 6.05 -6.20
C GLN A 215 -8.44 5.93 -5.07
#